data_cd606e5fa1039bcaba364ee19a1a1bc8
#
_entry.id   cd606e5fa1039bcaba364ee19a1a1bc8
#
_cell.length_a   1.000
_cell.length_b   1.000
_cell.length_c   1.000
_cell.angle_alpha   90.00
_cell.angle_beta   90.00
_cell.angle_gamma   90.00
#
_symmetry.space_group_name_H-M   'P 1'
#
loop_
_entity.id
_entity.type
_entity.pdbx_description
1 polymer ?
#
loop_
_entity_poly.entity_id
_entity_poly.type
_entity_poly.pdbx_seq_one_letter_code
_entity_poly.pdbx_strand_id
1 'polypeptide(L)'
;MTVNKKLAIFDLDHTILKCNSDHSWLDYLINKGFVKREEYFEQNAEFQKKFREGDVNYKDYYEFTIQYLKDNSDDYISDIRSDFMKEIIEPSINIYALRLIHKHYEKDEELLLASGTTSIIAGPIAKRLEFKNVVCTTCEKENNIYTGRIEDPPSLGEGKLKNVQAWMKNNGFSDFNGTTFYSDSILDMPLLQKVEKPVAVNPDNDLFRVSKDLGWEIIDLPI
;
A
#
# COMPACT_ATOMS: atom_id res chain seq x y z
N MET A 1 30.27 17.75 3.32
CA MET A 1 29.09 17.71 4.22
C MET A 1 28.03 16.90 3.50
N THR A 2 27.77 15.68 3.91
CA THR A 2 26.65 14.90 3.39
C THR A 2 25.36 15.59 3.84
N VAL A 3 24.67 16.22 2.89
CA VAL A 3 23.31 16.72 3.15
C VAL A 3 22.48 15.49 3.57
N ASN A 4 21.98 15.52 4.80
CA ASN A 4 21.14 14.44 5.30
C ASN A 4 19.83 14.49 4.48
N LYS A 5 19.70 13.55 3.53
CA LYS A 5 18.58 13.50 2.59
C LYS A 5 17.33 13.13 3.40
N LYS A 6 16.33 14.00 3.42
CA LYS A 6 15.07 13.75 4.11
C LYS A 6 14.15 12.87 3.28
N LEU A 7 13.36 12.04 3.95
CA LEU A 7 12.45 11.09 3.32
C LEU A 7 11.06 11.22 3.94
N ALA A 8 10.05 11.38 3.09
CA ALA A 8 8.66 11.26 3.49
C ALA A 8 8.05 10.00 2.88
N ILE A 9 7.63 9.10 3.75
CA ILE A 9 6.99 7.83 3.39
C ILE A 9 5.49 8.00 3.60
N PHE A 10 4.70 7.54 2.65
CA PHE A 10 3.24 7.55 2.72
C PHE A 10 2.70 6.15 2.49
N ASP A 11 1.83 5.70 3.40
CA ASP A 11 0.93 4.61 3.09
C ASP A 11 -0.15 5.06 2.10
N LEU A 12 -0.87 4.14 1.47
CA LEU A 12 -1.82 4.42 0.40
C LEU A 12 -3.27 4.38 0.86
N ASP A 13 -3.74 3.18 1.24
CA ASP A 13 -5.13 2.92 1.55
C ASP A 13 -5.52 3.60 2.86
N HIS A 14 -6.69 4.24 2.88
CA HIS A 14 -7.18 5.06 4.00
C HIS A 14 -6.26 6.20 4.48
N THR A 15 -5.04 6.32 3.93
CA THR A 15 -4.08 7.40 4.19
C THR A 15 -4.13 8.45 3.06
N ILE A 16 -3.80 8.07 1.82
CA ILE A 16 -3.92 8.93 0.63
C ILE A 16 -5.28 8.75 -0.04
N LEU A 17 -5.76 7.52 -0.10
CA LEU A 17 -7.07 7.16 -0.62
C LEU A 17 -8.09 7.07 0.51
N LYS A 18 -9.37 7.27 0.18
CA LYS A 18 -10.51 7.08 1.09
C LYS A 18 -11.03 5.64 1.11
N CYS A 19 -10.36 4.72 0.42
CA CYS A 19 -10.76 3.31 0.29
C CYS A 19 -9.57 2.37 0.43
N ASN A 20 -9.85 1.07 0.56
CA ASN A 20 -8.87 0.03 0.34
C ASN A 20 -8.84 -0.30 -1.16
N SER A 21 -7.70 -0.05 -1.80
CA SER A 21 -7.59 -0.12 -3.26
C SER A 21 -7.61 -1.55 -3.80
N ASP A 22 -6.98 -2.53 -3.12
CA ASP A 22 -7.01 -3.93 -3.53
C ASP A 22 -8.43 -4.54 -3.37
N HIS A 23 -9.14 -4.24 -2.28
CA HIS A 23 -10.53 -4.66 -2.12
C HIS A 23 -11.43 -4.04 -3.19
N SER A 24 -11.28 -2.73 -3.43
CA SER A 24 -12.06 -2.03 -4.46
C SER A 24 -11.80 -2.57 -5.86
N TRP A 25 -10.55 -2.96 -6.14
CA TRP A 25 -10.19 -3.59 -7.41
C TRP A 25 -10.88 -4.93 -7.59
N LEU A 26 -10.86 -5.77 -6.57
CA LEU A 26 -11.50 -7.08 -6.62
C LEU A 26 -13.03 -6.97 -6.75
N ASP A 27 -13.65 -6.06 -5.99
CA ASP A 27 -15.08 -5.77 -6.13
C ASP A 27 -15.43 -5.26 -7.54
N TYR A 28 -14.57 -4.42 -8.12
CA TYR A 28 -14.72 -3.96 -9.49
C TYR A 28 -14.68 -5.13 -10.48
N LEU A 29 -13.70 -6.02 -10.36
CA LEU A 29 -13.58 -7.19 -11.23
C LEU A 29 -14.79 -8.14 -11.12
N ILE A 30 -15.29 -8.35 -9.90
CA ILE A 30 -16.49 -9.16 -9.65
C ILE A 30 -17.71 -8.49 -10.31
N ASN A 31 -17.89 -7.18 -10.12
CA ASN A 31 -19.03 -6.46 -10.65
C ASN A 31 -19.02 -6.36 -12.19
N LYS A 32 -17.83 -6.32 -12.80
CA LYS A 32 -17.67 -6.36 -14.27
C LYS A 32 -17.68 -7.79 -14.84
N GLY A 33 -17.76 -8.83 -13.99
CA GLY A 33 -17.85 -10.25 -14.40
C GLY A 33 -16.51 -10.89 -14.79
N PHE A 34 -15.38 -10.28 -14.44
CA PHE A 34 -14.05 -10.86 -14.66
C PHE A 34 -13.70 -11.93 -13.64
N VAL A 35 -14.29 -11.85 -12.44
CA VAL A 35 -14.14 -12.82 -11.35
C VAL A 35 -15.52 -13.30 -10.94
N LYS A 36 -15.69 -14.61 -10.81
CA LYS A 36 -16.95 -15.19 -10.37
C LYS A 36 -17.14 -14.99 -8.86
N ARG A 37 -18.25 -14.32 -8.49
CA ARG A 37 -18.56 -13.94 -7.12
C ARG A 37 -18.59 -15.14 -6.16
N GLU A 38 -19.30 -16.19 -6.54
CA GLU A 38 -19.52 -17.36 -5.69
C GLU A 38 -18.19 -18.07 -5.37
N GLU A 39 -17.38 -18.34 -6.40
CA GLU A 39 -16.06 -18.99 -6.25
C GLU A 39 -15.13 -18.18 -5.35
N TYR A 40 -15.14 -16.86 -5.51
CA TYR A 40 -14.32 -15.99 -4.67
C TYR A 40 -14.76 -16.01 -3.20
N PHE A 41 -16.06 -15.85 -2.92
CA PHE A 41 -16.54 -15.76 -1.55
C PHE A 41 -16.40 -17.07 -0.79
N GLU A 42 -16.58 -18.22 -1.43
CA GLU A 42 -16.34 -19.53 -0.82
C GLU A 42 -14.88 -19.67 -0.35
N GLN A 43 -13.92 -19.35 -1.20
CA GLN A 43 -12.50 -19.44 -0.86
C GLN A 43 -12.07 -18.38 0.16
N ASN A 44 -12.58 -17.16 0.05
CA ASN A 44 -12.26 -16.09 0.97
C ASN A 44 -12.76 -16.36 2.38
N ALA A 45 -13.87 -17.10 2.55
CA ALA A 45 -14.40 -17.44 3.86
C ALA A 45 -13.39 -18.22 4.73
N GLU A 46 -12.55 -19.08 4.12
CA GLU A 46 -11.48 -19.80 4.82
C GLU A 46 -10.38 -18.84 5.31
N PHE A 47 -9.98 -17.88 4.48
CA PHE A 47 -9.00 -16.86 4.89
C PHE A 47 -9.55 -15.96 6.00
N GLN A 48 -10.82 -15.56 5.92
CA GLN A 48 -11.47 -14.79 6.97
C GLN A 48 -11.53 -15.55 8.32
N LYS A 49 -11.65 -16.87 8.28
CA LYS A 49 -11.53 -17.71 9.48
C LYS A 49 -10.11 -17.66 10.04
N LYS A 50 -9.10 -17.91 9.21
CA LYS A 50 -7.69 -17.85 9.60
C LYS A 50 -7.27 -16.49 10.17
N PHE A 51 -7.78 -15.38 9.60
CA PHE A 51 -7.57 -14.03 10.14
C PHE A 51 -8.11 -13.90 11.58
N ARG A 52 -9.32 -14.40 11.86
CA ARG A 52 -9.90 -14.35 13.21
C ARG A 52 -9.14 -15.23 14.21
N GLU A 53 -8.54 -16.31 13.76
CA GLU A 53 -7.74 -17.25 14.56
C GLU A 53 -6.28 -16.79 14.73
N GLY A 54 -5.85 -15.73 14.01
CA GLY A 54 -4.47 -15.23 14.01
C GLY A 54 -3.47 -16.15 13.30
N ASP A 55 -3.96 -17.09 12.48
CA ASP A 55 -3.19 -18.13 11.76
C ASP A 55 -3.17 -17.88 10.23
N VAL A 56 -3.12 -16.63 9.82
CA VAL A 56 -3.10 -16.27 8.39
C VAL A 56 -1.67 -16.23 7.85
N ASN A 57 -1.44 -16.95 6.76
CA ASN A 57 -0.28 -16.73 5.93
C ASN A 57 -0.59 -15.61 4.91
N TYR A 58 0.01 -14.45 5.08
CA TYR A 58 -0.26 -13.30 4.20
C TYR A 58 0.14 -13.55 2.75
N LYS A 59 1.22 -14.32 2.48
CA LYS A 59 1.60 -14.68 1.12
C LYS A 59 0.50 -15.47 0.42
N ASP A 60 0.01 -16.53 1.07
CA ASP A 60 -1.07 -17.36 0.53
C ASP A 60 -2.34 -16.54 0.29
N TYR A 61 -2.65 -15.61 1.19
CA TYR A 61 -3.78 -14.71 1.03
C TYR A 61 -3.61 -13.79 -0.19
N TYR A 62 -2.46 -13.17 -0.37
CA TYR A 62 -2.20 -12.33 -1.54
C TYR A 62 -2.26 -13.13 -2.84
N GLU A 63 -1.64 -14.32 -2.89
CA GLU A 63 -1.68 -15.19 -4.05
C GLU A 63 -3.11 -15.63 -4.39
N PHE A 64 -3.94 -15.89 -3.37
CA PHE A 64 -5.37 -16.12 -3.57
C PHE A 64 -6.05 -14.89 -4.20
N THR A 65 -5.81 -13.69 -3.69
CA THR A 65 -6.49 -12.48 -4.18
C THR A 65 -6.12 -12.09 -5.60
N ILE A 66 -4.94 -12.52 -6.09
CA ILE A 66 -4.43 -12.21 -7.43
C ILE A 66 -4.45 -13.41 -8.40
N GLN A 67 -4.97 -14.57 -8.00
CA GLN A 67 -4.97 -15.77 -8.85
C GLN A 67 -5.67 -15.58 -10.21
N TYR A 68 -6.63 -14.65 -10.30
CA TYR A 68 -7.31 -14.29 -11.56
C TYR A 68 -6.36 -13.64 -12.58
N LEU A 69 -5.20 -13.11 -12.13
CA LEU A 69 -4.18 -12.54 -13.02
C LEU A 69 -3.39 -13.62 -13.76
N LYS A 70 -3.35 -14.83 -13.20
CA LYS A 70 -2.55 -15.91 -13.74
C LYS A 70 -2.82 -16.13 -15.24
N ASP A 71 -1.75 -16.30 -15.99
CA ASP A 71 -1.75 -16.52 -17.43
C ASP A 71 -2.26 -15.33 -18.28
N ASN A 72 -2.51 -14.15 -17.64
CA ASN A 72 -2.85 -12.92 -18.35
C ASN A 72 -1.62 -12.03 -18.52
N SER A 73 -1.57 -11.31 -19.66
CA SER A 73 -0.55 -10.31 -19.91
C SER A 73 -0.83 -9.00 -19.17
N ASP A 74 0.23 -8.22 -18.90
CA ASP A 74 0.08 -6.89 -18.30
C ASP A 74 -0.75 -5.94 -19.21
N ASP A 75 -0.63 -6.07 -20.53
CA ASP A 75 -1.39 -5.24 -21.47
C ASP A 75 -2.90 -5.48 -21.33
N TYR A 76 -3.32 -6.75 -21.26
CA TYR A 76 -4.73 -7.10 -21.05
C TYR A 76 -5.28 -6.54 -19.72
N ILE A 77 -4.52 -6.71 -18.64
CA ILE A 77 -4.91 -6.19 -17.34
C ILE A 77 -4.89 -4.66 -17.31
N SER A 78 -3.99 -4.02 -18.07
CA SER A 78 -3.88 -2.55 -18.16
C SER A 78 -5.15 -1.90 -18.71
N ASP A 79 -5.80 -2.51 -19.69
CA ASP A 79 -7.04 -2.00 -20.25
C ASP A 79 -8.15 -1.98 -19.19
N ILE A 80 -8.35 -3.09 -18.48
CA ILE A 80 -9.34 -3.19 -17.40
C ILE A 80 -9.03 -2.20 -16.28
N ARG A 81 -7.76 -2.10 -15.89
CA ARG A 81 -7.29 -1.22 -14.83
C ARG A 81 -7.46 0.27 -15.16
N SER A 82 -7.37 0.64 -16.44
CA SER A 82 -7.58 2.04 -16.89
C SER A 82 -8.95 2.57 -16.48
N ASP A 83 -9.99 1.77 -16.66
CA ASP A 83 -11.35 2.16 -16.27
C ASP A 83 -11.53 2.17 -14.75
N PHE A 84 -10.97 1.18 -14.04
CA PHE A 84 -10.94 1.17 -12.59
C PHE A 84 -10.27 2.44 -12.00
N MET A 85 -9.15 2.86 -12.57
CA MET A 85 -8.47 4.09 -12.14
C MET A 85 -9.39 5.30 -12.24
N LYS A 86 -10.17 5.43 -13.32
CA LYS A 86 -11.10 6.55 -13.52
C LYS A 86 -12.35 6.45 -12.64
N GLU A 87 -12.95 5.26 -12.58
CA GLU A 87 -14.25 5.07 -11.94
C GLU A 87 -14.14 5.03 -10.39
N ILE A 88 -13.05 4.48 -9.86
CA ILE A 88 -12.89 4.18 -8.44
C ILE A 88 -11.74 4.97 -7.79
N ILE A 89 -10.55 4.95 -8.38
CA ILE A 89 -9.38 5.54 -7.72
C ILE A 89 -9.42 7.07 -7.73
N GLU A 90 -9.69 7.70 -8.88
CA GLU A 90 -9.73 9.17 -8.97
C GLU A 90 -10.70 9.80 -7.94
N PRO A 91 -11.95 9.33 -7.78
CA PRO A 91 -12.87 9.86 -6.77
C PRO A 91 -12.43 9.57 -5.32
N SER A 92 -11.60 8.54 -5.13
CA SER A 92 -11.13 8.13 -3.79
C SER A 92 -9.92 8.92 -3.31
N ILE A 93 -9.24 9.67 -4.17
CA ILE A 93 -8.06 10.47 -3.78
C ILE A 93 -8.48 11.57 -2.78
N ASN A 94 -7.85 11.57 -1.61
CA ASN A 94 -8.08 12.60 -0.62
C ASN A 94 -7.25 13.87 -0.93
N ILE A 95 -7.92 14.95 -1.28
CA ILE A 95 -7.27 16.22 -1.63
C ILE A 95 -6.43 16.82 -0.48
N TYR A 96 -6.78 16.52 0.76
CA TYR A 96 -6.03 16.98 1.91
C TYR A 96 -4.73 16.18 2.09
N ALA A 97 -4.73 14.88 1.75
CA ALA A 97 -3.52 14.07 1.70
C ALA A 97 -2.56 14.57 0.60
N LEU A 98 -3.10 14.99 -0.57
CA LEU A 98 -2.26 15.61 -1.61
C LEU A 98 -1.54 16.87 -1.12
N ARG A 99 -2.17 17.66 -0.23
CA ARG A 99 -1.51 18.82 0.38
C ARG A 99 -0.35 18.44 1.31
N LEU A 100 -0.45 17.28 2.01
CA LEU A 100 0.67 16.75 2.80
C LEU A 100 1.83 16.34 1.91
N ILE A 101 1.54 15.62 0.82
CA ILE A 101 2.56 15.22 -0.18
C ILE A 101 3.25 16.46 -0.75
N HIS A 102 2.46 17.46 -1.16
CA HIS A 102 3.00 18.69 -1.76
C HIS A 102 3.92 19.48 -0.81
N LYS A 103 3.61 19.52 0.50
CA LYS A 103 4.49 20.15 1.50
C LYS A 103 5.89 19.54 1.57
N HIS A 104 6.02 18.23 1.36
CA HIS A 104 7.31 17.55 1.31
C HIS A 104 8.00 17.79 -0.02
N TYR A 105 7.23 17.80 -1.12
CA TYR A 105 7.74 18.12 -2.45
C TYR A 105 8.34 19.54 -2.51
N GLU A 106 7.67 20.56 -1.93
CA GLU A 106 8.16 21.94 -1.85
C GLU A 106 9.47 22.08 -1.05
N LYS A 107 9.76 21.12 -0.16
CA LYS A 107 11.00 21.09 0.64
C LYS A 107 12.11 20.28 0.00
N ASP A 108 11.91 19.79 -1.23
CA ASP A 108 12.84 18.91 -1.94
C ASP A 108 13.19 17.64 -1.13
N GLU A 109 12.20 17.12 -0.37
CA GLU A 109 12.33 15.87 0.36
C GLU A 109 12.03 14.70 -0.58
N GLU A 110 12.74 13.57 -0.43
CA GLU A 110 12.43 12.36 -1.21
C GLU A 110 11.09 11.81 -0.79
N LEU A 111 10.28 11.37 -1.77
CA LEU A 111 8.96 10.80 -1.54
C LEU A 111 8.97 9.31 -1.86
N LEU A 112 8.41 8.50 -0.95
CA LEU A 112 8.23 7.06 -1.10
C LEU A 112 6.78 6.69 -0.81
N LEU A 113 6.12 6.03 -1.74
CA LEU A 113 4.87 5.32 -1.47
C LEU A 113 5.20 3.93 -0.95
N ALA A 114 4.72 3.58 0.26
CA ALA A 114 4.95 2.28 0.88
C ALA A 114 3.62 1.64 1.29
N SER A 115 3.13 0.68 0.51
CA SER A 115 1.79 0.10 0.69
C SER A 115 1.80 -1.42 0.69
N GLY A 116 0.82 -2.02 1.41
CA GLY A 116 0.48 -3.43 1.28
C GLY A 116 -0.14 -3.78 -0.07
N THR A 117 -0.76 -2.80 -0.73
CA THR A 117 -1.41 -2.94 -2.04
C THR A 117 -0.51 -3.60 -3.06
N THR A 118 -1.08 -4.44 -3.91
CA THR A 118 -0.36 -5.14 -4.97
C THR A 118 0.17 -4.19 -6.05
N SER A 119 1.32 -4.53 -6.63
CA SER A 119 2.00 -3.71 -7.65
C SER A 119 1.16 -3.41 -8.88
N ILE A 120 0.15 -4.26 -9.15
CA ILE A 120 -0.78 -4.06 -10.25
C ILE A 120 -1.63 -2.80 -10.07
N ILE A 121 -1.94 -2.44 -8.83
CA ILE A 121 -2.76 -1.27 -8.47
C ILE A 121 -1.89 -0.14 -7.92
N ALA A 122 -0.96 -0.43 -7.02
CA ALA A 122 -0.10 0.58 -6.39
C ALA A 122 0.78 1.33 -7.41
N GLY A 123 1.32 0.63 -8.42
CA GLY A 123 2.18 1.25 -9.44
C GLY A 123 1.46 2.34 -10.25
N PRO A 124 0.32 2.06 -10.90
CA PRO A 124 -0.48 3.07 -11.59
C PRO A 124 -0.95 4.22 -10.71
N ILE A 125 -1.34 3.94 -9.45
CA ILE A 125 -1.73 4.99 -8.50
C ILE A 125 -0.53 5.87 -8.17
N ALA A 126 0.62 5.29 -7.87
CA ALA A 126 1.86 6.02 -7.60
C ALA A 126 2.24 6.93 -8.78
N LYS A 127 2.17 6.40 -10.01
CA LYS A 127 2.41 7.20 -11.23
C LYS A 127 1.42 8.36 -11.35
N ARG A 128 0.14 8.14 -11.05
CA ARG A 128 -0.90 9.18 -11.06
C ARG A 128 -0.64 10.27 -10.01
N LEU A 129 -0.10 9.88 -8.85
CA LEU A 129 0.24 10.76 -7.73
C LEU A 129 1.67 11.33 -7.82
N GLU A 130 2.38 11.06 -8.92
CA GLU A 130 3.75 11.54 -9.20
C GLU A 130 4.82 11.03 -8.20
N PHE A 131 4.55 9.92 -7.52
CA PHE A 131 5.59 9.23 -6.75
C PHE A 131 6.59 8.55 -7.69
N LYS A 132 7.86 8.90 -7.55
CA LYS A 132 8.96 8.27 -8.29
C LYS A 132 9.38 6.93 -7.68
N ASN A 133 9.13 6.77 -6.38
CA ASN A 133 9.57 5.62 -5.61
C ASN A 133 8.35 4.91 -5.00
N VAL A 134 8.33 3.59 -5.16
CA VAL A 134 7.23 2.75 -4.66
C VAL A 134 7.78 1.48 -4.05
N VAL A 135 7.32 1.15 -2.86
CA VAL A 135 7.48 -0.14 -2.20
C VAL A 135 6.08 -0.70 -1.97
N CYS A 136 5.78 -1.83 -2.59
CA CYS A 136 4.45 -2.46 -2.53
C CYS A 136 4.58 -3.99 -2.60
N THR A 137 3.48 -4.71 -2.50
CA THR A 137 3.48 -6.17 -2.70
C THR A 137 3.62 -6.47 -4.19
N THR A 138 4.78 -6.98 -4.60
CA THR A 138 5.10 -7.21 -6.01
C THR A 138 4.41 -8.46 -6.55
N CYS A 139 3.60 -8.32 -7.60
CA CYS A 139 3.08 -9.44 -8.36
C CYS A 139 4.15 -9.98 -9.31
N GLU A 140 4.43 -11.28 -9.25
CA GLU A 140 5.45 -11.92 -10.07
C GLU A 140 5.01 -12.02 -11.53
N LYS A 141 5.96 -11.75 -12.43
CA LYS A 141 5.77 -11.91 -13.87
C LYS A 141 6.91 -12.69 -14.50
N GLU A 142 6.57 -13.56 -15.43
CA GLU A 142 7.50 -14.23 -16.33
C GLU A 142 7.16 -13.86 -17.79
N ASN A 143 8.12 -13.29 -18.53
CA ASN A 143 7.90 -12.83 -19.92
C ASN A 143 6.66 -11.92 -20.09
N ASN A 144 6.46 -10.98 -19.17
CA ASN A 144 5.31 -10.04 -19.13
C ASN A 144 3.93 -10.71 -18.90
N ILE A 145 3.91 -11.96 -18.42
CA ILE A 145 2.70 -12.71 -18.05
C ILE A 145 2.70 -12.91 -16.53
N TYR A 146 1.59 -12.64 -15.87
CA TYR A 146 1.45 -12.85 -14.44
C TYR A 146 1.43 -14.35 -14.10
N THR A 147 2.21 -14.74 -13.09
CA THR A 147 2.28 -16.14 -12.62
C THR A 147 1.19 -16.49 -11.61
N GLY A 148 0.48 -15.49 -11.07
CA GLY A 148 -0.45 -15.65 -9.95
C GLY A 148 0.26 -15.74 -8.60
N ARG A 149 1.57 -15.45 -8.53
CA ARG A 149 2.37 -15.41 -7.31
C ARG A 149 2.82 -13.99 -6.98
N ILE A 150 3.24 -13.79 -5.74
CA ILE A 150 3.89 -12.56 -5.29
C ILE A 150 5.35 -12.82 -4.92
N GLU A 151 6.17 -11.78 -4.96
CA GLU A 151 7.50 -11.79 -4.35
C GLU A 151 7.38 -11.76 -2.82
N ASP A 152 8.23 -12.52 -2.13
CA ASP A 152 8.24 -12.63 -0.67
C ASP A 152 9.34 -11.76 -0.05
N PRO A 153 9.08 -11.03 1.03
CA PRO A 153 7.83 -10.92 1.77
C PRO A 153 6.85 -9.91 1.16
N PRO A 154 5.50 -10.11 1.33
CA PRO A 154 4.54 -9.08 0.98
C PRO A 154 4.78 -7.79 1.80
N SER A 155 4.46 -6.64 1.22
CA SER A 155 4.73 -5.32 1.82
C SER A 155 3.71 -4.95 2.92
N LEU A 156 3.57 -5.81 3.93
CA LEU A 156 2.65 -5.67 5.05
C LEU A 156 3.39 -5.94 6.37
N GLY A 157 3.12 -5.17 7.41
CA GLY A 157 3.71 -5.34 8.73
C GLY A 157 5.25 -5.35 8.69
N GLU A 158 5.87 -6.40 9.23
CA GLU A 158 7.33 -6.60 9.18
C GLU A 158 7.87 -6.68 7.75
N GLY A 159 7.07 -7.21 6.81
CA GLY A 159 7.43 -7.23 5.39
C GLY A 159 7.55 -5.83 4.80
N LYS A 160 6.64 -4.91 5.12
CA LYS A 160 6.72 -3.50 4.71
C LYS A 160 8.01 -2.87 5.23
N LEU A 161 8.33 -3.06 6.51
CA LEU A 161 9.58 -2.56 7.08
C LEU A 161 10.81 -3.10 6.35
N LYS A 162 10.90 -4.41 6.10
CA LYS A 162 12.02 -5.04 5.39
C LYS A 162 12.17 -4.49 3.97
N ASN A 163 11.07 -4.36 3.25
CA ASN A 163 11.07 -3.86 1.87
C ASN A 163 11.48 -2.38 1.80
N VAL A 164 10.99 -1.55 2.73
CA VAL A 164 11.42 -0.14 2.85
C VAL A 164 12.90 -0.05 3.20
N GLN A 165 13.42 -0.83 4.14
CA GLN A 165 14.85 -0.86 4.48
C GLN A 165 15.71 -1.26 3.28
N ALA A 166 15.30 -2.27 2.51
CA ALA A 166 16.00 -2.68 1.29
C ALA A 166 16.02 -1.55 0.26
N TRP A 167 14.89 -0.87 0.04
CA TRP A 167 14.81 0.29 -0.83
C TRP A 167 15.71 1.42 -0.34
N MET A 168 15.67 1.78 0.94
CA MET A 168 16.50 2.82 1.55
C MET A 168 17.99 2.56 1.32
N LYS A 169 18.45 1.34 1.57
CA LYS A 169 19.85 0.94 1.34
C LYS A 169 20.28 1.15 -0.11
N ASN A 170 19.41 0.79 -1.06
CA ASN A 170 19.71 0.90 -2.49
C ASN A 170 19.67 2.36 -2.98
N ASN A 171 19.03 3.28 -2.23
CA ASN A 171 18.86 4.69 -2.58
C ASN A 171 19.72 5.65 -1.71
N GLY A 172 20.69 5.10 -0.96
CA GLY A 172 21.70 5.89 -0.25
C GLY A 172 21.22 6.44 1.10
N PHE A 173 20.17 5.89 1.68
CA PHE A 173 19.75 6.17 3.06
C PHE A 173 20.43 5.17 4.01
N SER A 174 21.12 5.67 5.05
CA SER A 174 21.82 4.84 6.03
C SER A 174 20.92 4.37 7.18
N ASP A 175 19.95 5.19 7.54
CA ASP A 175 19.04 5.01 8.67
C ASP A 175 17.76 5.81 8.50
N PHE A 176 16.86 5.78 9.48
CA PHE A 176 15.58 6.48 9.47
C PHE A 176 15.64 7.93 10.01
N ASN A 177 16.84 8.50 10.25
CA ASN A 177 16.95 9.90 10.64
C ASN A 177 16.46 10.83 9.51
N GLY A 178 15.68 11.84 9.86
CA GLY A 178 15.05 12.73 8.89
C GLY A 178 13.88 12.10 8.13
N THR A 179 13.37 10.93 8.56
CA THR A 179 12.26 10.23 7.90
C THR A 179 10.94 10.49 8.61
N THR A 180 9.91 10.89 7.84
CA THR A 180 8.52 10.96 8.31
C THR A 180 7.73 9.83 7.66
N PHE A 181 6.84 9.16 8.40
CA PHE A 181 5.93 8.14 7.85
C PHE A 181 4.49 8.41 8.25
N TYR A 182 3.60 8.44 7.26
CA TYR A 182 2.17 8.66 7.38
C TYR A 182 1.42 7.35 7.15
N SER A 183 0.61 6.92 8.11
CA SER A 183 -0.20 5.69 8.01
C SER A 183 -1.47 5.78 8.87
N ASP A 184 -2.50 5.02 8.45
CA ASP A 184 -3.77 4.86 9.18
C ASP A 184 -3.83 3.58 10.04
N SER A 185 -2.90 2.64 9.85
CA SER A 185 -3.08 1.27 10.34
C SER A 185 -2.08 0.84 11.41
N ILE A 186 -2.58 0.14 12.43
CA ILE A 186 -1.75 -0.53 13.44
C ILE A 186 -0.80 -1.58 12.83
N LEU A 187 -1.14 -2.14 11.68
CA LEU A 187 -0.28 -3.09 10.97
C LEU A 187 1.07 -2.48 10.55
N ASP A 188 1.15 -1.16 10.47
CA ASP A 188 2.36 -0.43 10.12
C ASP A 188 3.26 -0.09 11.32
N MET A 189 2.91 -0.57 12.53
CA MET A 189 3.71 -0.36 13.75
C MET A 189 5.20 -0.68 13.57
N PRO A 190 5.61 -1.78 12.89
CA PRO A 190 7.03 -2.06 12.72
C PRO A 190 7.80 -0.93 12.05
N LEU A 191 7.19 -0.23 11.07
CA LEU A 191 7.81 0.90 10.37
C LEU A 191 7.64 2.21 11.15
N LEU A 192 6.43 2.48 11.70
CA LEU A 192 6.14 3.67 12.51
C LEU A 192 7.11 3.84 13.69
N GLN A 193 7.49 2.74 14.34
CA GLN A 193 8.46 2.74 15.45
C GLN A 193 9.91 2.99 15.02
N LYS A 194 10.25 2.90 13.74
CA LYS A 194 11.61 3.08 13.23
C LYS A 194 11.90 4.48 12.70
N VAL A 195 10.88 5.14 12.16
CA VAL A 195 11.05 6.48 11.60
C VAL A 195 11.25 7.52 12.70
N GLU A 196 11.91 8.63 12.34
CA GLU A 196 12.08 9.75 13.27
C GLU A 196 10.76 10.41 13.62
N LYS A 197 9.86 10.55 12.63
CA LYS A 197 8.56 11.21 12.80
C LYS A 197 7.41 10.32 12.34
N PRO A 198 6.83 9.50 13.22
CA PRO A 198 5.58 8.78 12.95
C PRO A 198 4.39 9.74 12.98
N VAL A 199 3.49 9.61 12.01
CA VAL A 199 2.26 10.41 11.90
C VAL A 199 1.09 9.48 11.60
N ALA A 200 0.12 9.43 12.51
CA ALA A 200 -1.11 8.66 12.34
C ALA A 200 -2.14 9.51 11.60
N VAL A 201 -2.59 9.05 10.43
CA VAL A 201 -3.56 9.76 9.58
C VAL A 201 -4.86 8.97 9.56
N ASN A 202 -5.97 9.57 10.02
CA ASN A 202 -7.28 8.90 10.14
C ASN A 202 -7.15 7.49 10.75
N PRO A 203 -6.41 7.32 11.88
CA PRO A 203 -5.96 6.02 12.34
C PRO A 203 -7.11 5.09 12.73
N ASP A 204 -6.89 3.79 12.54
CA ASP A 204 -7.71 2.77 13.16
C ASP A 204 -7.70 2.90 14.71
N ASN A 205 -8.64 2.24 15.38
CA ASN A 205 -8.79 2.37 16.83
C ASN A 205 -7.54 1.95 17.62
N ASP A 206 -6.79 0.98 17.13
CA ASP A 206 -5.60 0.48 17.81
C ASP A 206 -4.43 1.41 17.61
N LEU A 207 -4.19 1.89 16.39
CA LEU A 207 -3.17 2.89 16.11
C LEU A 207 -3.49 4.21 16.82
N PHE A 208 -4.77 4.63 16.87
CA PHE A 208 -5.17 5.83 17.60
C PHE A 208 -4.77 5.76 19.08
N ARG A 209 -5.07 4.63 19.77
CA ARG A 209 -4.70 4.45 21.17
C ARG A 209 -3.20 4.51 21.39
N VAL A 210 -2.45 3.73 20.58
CA VAL A 210 -0.99 3.70 20.67
C VAL A 210 -0.37 5.06 20.37
N SER A 211 -0.86 5.79 19.36
CA SER A 211 -0.36 7.12 19.01
C SER A 211 -0.57 8.12 20.16
N LYS A 212 -1.72 8.05 20.85
CA LYS A 212 -1.98 8.85 22.06
C LYS A 212 -0.99 8.54 23.18
N ASP A 213 -0.78 7.27 23.45
CA ASP A 213 0.10 6.81 24.53
C ASP A 213 1.57 7.18 24.29
N LEU A 214 2.01 7.13 23.03
CA LEU A 214 3.38 7.47 22.62
C LEU A 214 3.58 8.95 22.27
N GLY A 215 2.53 9.77 22.28
CA GLY A 215 2.60 11.20 21.95
C GLY A 215 2.91 11.47 20.46
N TRP A 216 2.50 10.56 19.56
CA TRP A 216 2.67 10.75 18.12
C TRP A 216 1.70 11.77 17.57
N GLU A 217 2.06 12.41 16.47
CA GLU A 217 1.14 13.31 15.75
C GLU A 217 -0.02 12.52 15.16
N ILE A 218 -1.25 13.03 15.40
CA ILE A 218 -2.47 12.47 14.81
C ILE A 218 -3.09 13.54 13.93
N ILE A 219 -3.43 13.18 12.70
CA ILE A 219 -4.05 14.07 11.72
C ILE A 219 -5.38 13.46 11.28
N ASP A 220 -6.46 14.18 11.49
CA ASP A 220 -7.78 13.81 10.96
C ASP A 220 -8.01 14.58 9.65
N LEU A 221 -7.94 13.88 8.52
CA LEU A 221 -8.24 14.42 7.21
C LEU A 221 -9.74 14.25 6.92
N PRO A 222 -10.44 15.29 6.39
CA PRO A 222 -11.83 15.14 5.97
C PRO A 222 -11.98 14.05 4.90
N ILE A 223 -12.99 13.18 5.08
CA ILE A 223 -13.30 12.05 4.18
C ILE A 223 -14.39 12.46 3.20
#